data_0ba2226a3e21d59b047e127afaee8140
#
_entry.id   0ba2226a3e21d59b047e127afaee8140
#
_cell.length_a   1.000
_cell.length_b   1.000
_cell.length_c   1.000
_cell.angle_alpha   90.00
_cell.angle_beta   90.00
_cell.angle_gamma   90.00
#
_symmetry.space_group_name_H-M   'P 1'
#
loop_
_entity.id
_entity.type
_entity.pdbx_description
1 polymer ?
#
loop_
_entity_poly.entity_id
_entity_poly.type
_entity_poly.pdbx_seq_one_letter_code
_entity_poly.pdbx_strand_id
1 'polypeptide(L)'
;MSAVCGLLALAETAHAQAPAGDFARLPSGTECQLFRRDAAGRYQPRPVAPPADAPYTARAGQVLTVFMEFRTLRDSVLMNSRKMQPLPQPVALPAQPVRGSLEEALGLLLPGDSAVFRFPADTVFAKTFHQPVPPFIKRAGNRLLVLASARELLSMADMTARHQQLQAESARKAAQQAVGQSTADNAIIQNYLKKNKATAKKTAGGTYYIIKKLGTGLPPKKGQTVRVLYRGTVLTTGKEFDASAKHGNEPFAFTLGQGQVIAGWDQGIAMLNKGSKAVLLIPSPLGYGARGAGADIPPNAVLRFEVELVDFK
;
A
#
# COMPACT_ATOMS: atom_id res chain seq x y z
N MET A 1 13.67 33.40 -27.16
CA MET A 1 12.44 33.23 -26.37
C MET A 1 11.81 31.84 -26.49
N SER A 2 12.45 30.85 -27.10
CA SER A 2 11.86 29.52 -27.38
C SER A 2 12.21 28.39 -26.39
N ALA A 3 13.09 28.62 -25.42
CA ALA A 3 13.59 27.52 -24.54
C ALA A 3 12.72 27.20 -23.29
N VAL A 4 11.80 28.09 -22.92
CA VAL A 4 11.00 27.93 -21.68
C VAL A 4 9.78 27.03 -21.89
N CYS A 5 9.29 26.88 -23.12
CA CYS A 5 8.08 26.10 -23.40
C CYS A 5 8.25 24.57 -23.34
N GLY A 6 9.49 24.07 -23.49
CA GLY A 6 9.78 22.63 -23.51
C GLY A 6 9.92 22.00 -22.12
N LEU A 7 10.24 22.80 -21.09
CA LEU A 7 10.66 22.27 -19.79
C LEU A 7 9.52 21.82 -18.86
N LEU A 8 8.33 22.37 -19.01
CA LEU A 8 7.20 22.06 -18.12
C LEU A 8 6.27 20.95 -18.67
N ALA A 9 6.26 20.72 -19.98
CA ALA A 9 5.67 19.51 -20.55
C ALA A 9 6.45 18.25 -20.11
N LEU A 10 7.75 18.41 -19.77
CA LEU A 10 8.64 17.37 -19.24
C LEU A 10 8.44 17.06 -17.74
N ALA A 11 7.62 17.83 -17.02
CA ALA A 11 7.19 17.43 -15.67
C ALA A 11 6.26 16.21 -15.68
N GLU A 12 5.81 15.78 -16.85
CA GLU A 12 5.13 14.48 -17.05
C GLU A 12 6.12 13.35 -17.41
N THR A 13 7.30 13.67 -17.94
CA THR A 13 8.36 12.68 -18.25
C THR A 13 9.73 13.25 -17.94
N ALA A 14 10.41 12.72 -16.94
CA ALA A 14 11.84 12.72 -16.62
C ALA A 14 12.77 13.87 -17.11
N HIS A 15 13.61 14.41 -16.20
CA HIS A 15 14.85 15.17 -16.43
C HIS A 15 14.71 16.64 -16.87
N ALA A 16 14.05 17.47 -16.07
CA ALA A 16 14.14 18.91 -16.27
C ALA A 16 15.08 19.57 -15.26
N GLN A 17 16.20 20.12 -15.74
CA GLN A 17 16.96 21.14 -14.99
C GLN A 17 16.01 22.29 -14.61
N ALA A 18 16.17 22.86 -13.40
CA ALA A 18 15.42 24.03 -13.00
C ALA A 18 15.61 25.15 -14.06
N PRO A 19 14.51 25.80 -14.52
CA PRO A 19 14.62 26.82 -15.55
C PRO A 19 15.56 27.93 -15.10
N ALA A 20 16.44 28.38 -16.02
CA ALA A 20 17.23 29.59 -15.84
C ALA A 20 16.29 30.80 -15.94
N GLY A 21 15.85 31.31 -14.80
CA GLY A 21 14.99 32.49 -14.70
C GLY A 21 15.10 33.08 -13.30
N ASP A 22 14.64 34.32 -13.15
CA ASP A 22 14.69 35.02 -11.88
C ASP A 22 13.73 34.38 -10.88
N PHE A 23 14.28 33.92 -9.76
CA PHE A 23 13.52 33.43 -8.62
C PHE A 23 13.09 34.62 -7.76
N ALA A 24 11.81 34.72 -7.49
CA ALA A 24 11.33 35.61 -6.45
C ALA A 24 11.70 35.05 -5.09
N ARG A 25 12.12 35.92 -4.16
CA ARG A 25 12.53 35.52 -2.82
C ARG A 25 11.49 35.92 -1.78
N LEU A 26 11.03 34.97 -1.01
CA LEU A 26 10.13 35.21 0.12
C LEU A 26 10.90 35.77 1.33
N PRO A 27 10.23 36.45 2.27
CA PRO A 27 10.85 36.93 3.50
C PRO A 27 11.45 35.82 4.35
N SER A 28 11.03 34.56 4.17
CA SER A 28 11.57 33.36 4.78
C SER A 28 12.92 32.90 4.23
N GLY A 29 13.36 33.50 3.11
CA GLY A 29 14.55 33.08 2.37
C GLY A 29 14.30 31.98 1.33
N THR A 30 13.08 31.45 1.26
CA THR A 30 12.67 30.52 0.20
C THR A 30 12.60 31.27 -1.13
N GLU A 31 13.19 30.70 -2.17
CA GLU A 31 13.13 31.20 -3.52
C GLU A 31 12.09 30.42 -4.31
N CYS A 32 11.29 31.08 -5.16
CA CYS A 32 10.22 30.43 -5.90
C CYS A 32 10.04 30.99 -7.31
N GLN A 33 9.61 30.11 -8.22
CA GLN A 33 9.04 30.44 -9.53
C GLN A 33 7.69 29.75 -9.64
N LEU A 34 6.65 30.51 -9.99
CA LEU A 34 5.30 30.02 -10.14
C LEU A 34 4.87 30.05 -11.60
N PHE A 35 4.10 29.07 -12.02
CA PHE A 35 3.61 28.93 -13.38
C PHE A 35 2.13 28.54 -13.37
N ARG A 36 1.39 29.04 -14.36
CA ARG A 36 -0.01 28.66 -14.60
C ARG A 36 -0.18 28.20 -16.04
N ARG A 37 -1.04 27.24 -16.29
CA ARG A 37 -1.42 26.83 -17.64
C ARG A 37 -2.35 27.88 -18.27
N ASP A 38 -2.00 28.30 -19.50
CA ASP A 38 -2.90 29.08 -20.34
C ASP A 38 -3.97 28.20 -21.01
N ALA A 39 -4.91 28.81 -21.74
CA ALA A 39 -5.97 28.11 -22.45
C ALA A 39 -5.45 27.10 -23.50
N ALA A 40 -4.23 27.26 -23.99
CA ALA A 40 -3.57 26.33 -24.90
C ALA A 40 -2.79 25.20 -24.17
N GLY A 41 -2.90 25.12 -22.83
CA GLY A 41 -2.23 24.13 -22.02
C GLY A 41 -0.74 24.39 -21.74
N ARG A 42 -0.21 25.55 -22.15
CA ARG A 42 1.20 25.92 -21.96
C ARG A 42 1.39 26.60 -20.62
N TYR A 43 2.50 26.31 -19.94
CA TYR A 43 2.84 26.98 -18.69
C TYR A 43 3.43 28.37 -18.95
N GLN A 44 2.84 29.37 -18.30
CA GLN A 44 3.30 30.76 -18.30
C GLN A 44 3.72 31.17 -16.89
N PRO A 45 4.83 31.91 -16.74
CA PRO A 45 5.20 32.49 -15.46
C PRO A 45 4.07 33.34 -14.88
N ARG A 46 3.85 33.25 -13.56
CA ARG A 46 2.92 34.14 -12.86
C ARG A 46 3.55 34.81 -11.64
N PRO A 47 3.03 36.02 -11.23
CA PRO A 47 3.47 36.69 -10.01
C PRO A 47 3.32 35.79 -8.76
N VAL A 48 4.17 36.04 -7.79
CA VAL A 48 4.11 35.31 -6.47
C VAL A 48 2.89 35.73 -5.65
N ALA A 49 2.50 37.03 -5.75
CA ALA A 49 1.28 37.48 -5.11
C ALA A 49 0.06 36.72 -5.64
N PRO A 50 -0.80 36.17 -4.77
CA PRO A 50 -2.03 35.56 -5.22
C PRO A 50 -2.94 36.61 -5.87
N PRO A 51 -3.78 36.23 -6.85
CA PRO A 51 -4.77 37.13 -7.41
C PRO A 51 -5.70 37.67 -6.32
N ALA A 52 -6.21 38.89 -6.51
CA ALA A 52 -7.06 39.57 -5.50
C ALA A 52 -8.36 38.78 -5.18
N ASP A 53 -8.85 38.03 -6.15
CA ASP A 53 -10.05 37.16 -6.02
C ASP A 53 -9.77 35.81 -5.34
N ALA A 54 -8.51 35.47 -5.08
CA ALA A 54 -8.12 34.21 -4.41
C ALA A 54 -7.07 34.42 -3.31
N PRO A 55 -7.31 35.29 -2.31
CA PRO A 55 -6.37 35.54 -1.23
C PRO A 55 -6.14 34.27 -0.40
N TYR A 56 -5.00 34.20 0.28
CA TYR A 56 -4.69 33.06 1.15
C TYR A 56 -5.76 32.84 2.23
N THR A 57 -6.26 33.90 2.80
CA THR A 57 -7.29 33.88 3.87
C THR A 57 -8.58 33.16 3.46
N ALA A 58 -8.98 33.25 2.18
CA ALA A 58 -10.14 32.53 1.66
C ALA A 58 -9.90 31.02 1.49
N ARG A 59 -8.64 30.58 1.54
CA ARG A 59 -8.22 29.18 1.35
C ARG A 59 -7.70 28.52 2.62
N ALA A 60 -7.47 29.33 3.65
CA ALA A 60 -7.04 28.83 4.95
C ALA A 60 -8.05 27.82 5.52
N GLY A 61 -7.56 26.74 6.11
CA GLY A 61 -8.39 25.64 6.61
C GLY A 61 -8.83 24.63 5.54
N GLN A 62 -8.52 24.87 4.28
CA GLN A 62 -8.77 23.92 3.19
C GLN A 62 -7.54 23.02 2.94
N VAL A 63 -7.72 22.02 2.11
CA VAL A 63 -6.70 21.05 1.72
C VAL A 63 -6.35 21.24 0.24
N LEU A 64 -5.10 21.58 -0.04
CA LEU A 64 -4.56 21.60 -1.38
C LEU A 64 -4.03 20.22 -1.73
N THR A 65 -4.49 19.64 -2.84
CA THR A 65 -3.93 18.39 -3.34
C THR A 65 -2.80 18.69 -4.32
N VAL A 66 -1.62 18.07 -4.12
CA VAL A 66 -0.40 18.45 -4.86
C VAL A 66 0.47 17.21 -5.14
N PHE A 67 1.05 17.17 -6.35
CA PHE A 67 2.17 16.30 -6.63
C PHE A 67 3.46 17.04 -6.33
N MET A 68 4.39 16.38 -5.69
CA MET A 68 5.68 16.95 -5.32
C MET A 68 6.83 16.03 -5.70
N GLU A 69 7.93 16.66 -6.11
CA GLU A 69 9.20 15.98 -6.29
C GLU A 69 10.28 16.77 -5.54
N PHE A 70 11.01 16.07 -4.67
CA PHE A 70 12.10 16.66 -3.88
C PHE A 70 13.43 16.27 -4.50
N ARG A 71 14.32 17.25 -4.66
CA ARG A 71 15.67 17.07 -5.21
C ARG A 71 16.72 17.80 -4.39
N THR A 72 17.96 17.36 -4.49
CA THR A 72 19.11 18.18 -4.10
C THR A 72 19.41 19.22 -5.19
N LEU A 73 20.22 20.24 -4.90
CA LEU A 73 20.70 21.16 -5.95
C LEU A 73 21.58 20.49 -7.02
N ARG A 74 22.10 19.29 -6.75
CA ARG A 74 22.82 18.47 -7.72
C ARG A 74 21.90 17.53 -8.50
N ASP A 75 20.62 17.84 -8.53
CA ASP A 75 19.55 17.14 -9.28
C ASP A 75 19.30 15.67 -8.88
N SER A 76 19.79 15.24 -7.71
CA SER A 76 19.46 13.90 -7.20
C SER A 76 18.03 13.89 -6.66
N VAL A 77 17.17 13.05 -7.23
CA VAL A 77 15.78 12.86 -6.79
C VAL A 77 15.76 12.14 -5.44
N LEU A 78 15.19 12.77 -4.43
CA LEU A 78 15.03 12.23 -3.09
C LEU A 78 13.67 11.56 -2.91
N MET A 79 12.63 12.17 -3.49
CA MET A 79 11.26 11.67 -3.44
C MET A 79 10.49 12.17 -4.66
N ASN A 80 9.63 11.32 -5.20
CA ASN A 80 8.69 11.71 -6.25
C ASN A 80 7.32 11.09 -5.93
N SER A 81 6.36 11.93 -5.55
CA SER A 81 5.04 11.48 -5.09
C SER A 81 4.25 10.74 -6.18
N ARG A 82 4.42 11.10 -7.46
CA ARG A 82 3.74 10.41 -8.59
C ARG A 82 4.23 8.97 -8.78
N LYS A 83 5.52 8.71 -8.47
CA LYS A 83 6.08 7.35 -8.54
C LYS A 83 5.68 6.49 -7.34
N MET A 84 5.40 7.13 -6.19
CA MET A 84 5.01 6.43 -4.97
C MET A 84 3.53 6.05 -4.96
N GLN A 85 2.67 6.96 -5.47
CA GLN A 85 1.23 6.73 -5.52
C GLN A 85 0.58 7.56 -6.64
N PRO A 86 -0.49 7.03 -7.26
CA PRO A 86 -1.14 7.70 -8.41
C PRO A 86 -1.94 8.95 -8.02
N LEU A 87 -2.26 9.13 -6.74
CA LEU A 87 -3.06 10.27 -6.26
C LEU A 87 -2.18 11.39 -5.72
N PRO A 88 -2.59 12.67 -5.92
CA PRO A 88 -1.87 13.80 -5.36
C PRO A 88 -1.96 13.79 -3.83
N GLN A 89 -0.88 14.28 -3.18
CA GLN A 89 -0.77 14.36 -1.72
C GLN A 89 -1.67 15.49 -1.18
N PRO A 90 -2.45 15.24 -0.13
CA PRO A 90 -3.17 16.30 0.55
C PRO A 90 -2.23 17.11 1.44
N VAL A 91 -2.29 18.43 1.33
CA VAL A 91 -1.59 19.38 2.19
C VAL A 91 -2.60 20.34 2.78
N ALA A 92 -2.76 20.34 4.09
CA ALA A 92 -3.63 21.28 4.78
C ALA A 92 -3.01 22.69 4.70
N LEU A 93 -3.81 23.70 4.41
CA LEU A 93 -3.41 25.10 4.43
C LEU A 93 -3.76 25.67 5.81
N PRO A 94 -2.78 25.89 6.71
CA PRO A 94 -3.05 26.40 8.05
C PRO A 94 -3.53 27.84 7.99
N ALA A 95 -4.26 28.31 9.01
CA ALA A 95 -4.71 29.71 9.08
C ALA A 95 -3.55 30.70 9.01
N GLN A 96 -2.42 30.34 9.62
CA GLN A 96 -1.18 31.09 9.59
C GLN A 96 -0.02 30.13 9.27
N PRO A 97 0.51 30.14 8.04
CA PRO A 97 1.64 29.29 7.69
C PRO A 97 2.92 29.72 8.43
N VAL A 98 3.66 28.75 8.89
CA VAL A 98 4.96 28.99 9.54
C VAL A 98 5.95 29.46 8.49
N ARG A 99 6.61 30.60 8.71
CA ARG A 99 7.61 31.12 7.78
C ARG A 99 8.75 30.12 7.56
N GLY A 100 9.05 29.85 6.29
CA GLY A 100 10.08 28.91 5.87
C GLY A 100 9.63 27.46 5.86
N SER A 101 8.36 27.17 6.14
CA SER A 101 7.80 25.83 6.00
C SER A 101 7.39 25.54 4.55
N LEU A 102 7.16 24.26 4.26
CA LEU A 102 6.62 23.81 2.98
C LEU A 102 5.22 24.38 2.74
N GLU A 103 4.40 24.48 3.78
CA GLU A 103 3.03 24.98 3.76
C GLU A 103 2.98 26.47 3.38
N GLU A 104 3.96 27.28 3.83
CA GLU A 104 4.08 28.67 3.38
C GLU A 104 4.22 28.75 1.85
N ALA A 105 5.11 27.95 1.28
CA ALA A 105 5.37 27.94 -0.15
C ALA A 105 4.22 27.35 -0.96
N LEU A 106 3.66 26.23 -0.53
CA LEU A 106 2.53 25.58 -1.19
C LEU A 106 1.26 26.43 -1.08
N GLY A 107 1.12 27.23 -0.04
CA GLY A 107 0.05 28.21 0.12
C GLY A 107 0.02 29.31 -0.95
N LEU A 108 1.08 29.48 -1.72
CA LEU A 108 1.11 30.38 -2.88
C LEU A 108 0.41 29.79 -4.11
N LEU A 109 0.21 28.47 -4.14
CA LEU A 109 -0.34 27.78 -5.30
C LEU A 109 -1.86 27.83 -5.30
N LEU A 110 -2.42 27.92 -6.48
CA LEU A 110 -3.83 27.68 -6.76
C LEU A 110 -3.98 26.41 -7.59
N PRO A 111 -5.17 25.80 -7.64
CA PRO A 111 -5.45 24.68 -8.54
C PRO A 111 -4.98 24.96 -9.97
N GLY A 112 -4.24 24.02 -10.56
CA GLY A 112 -3.65 24.14 -11.89
C GLY A 112 -2.28 24.83 -11.94
N ASP A 113 -1.79 25.40 -10.84
CA ASP A 113 -0.45 25.96 -10.77
C ASP A 113 0.62 24.86 -10.67
N SER A 114 1.81 25.21 -11.16
CA SER A 114 3.05 24.49 -10.88
C SER A 114 4.11 25.47 -10.36
N ALA A 115 5.05 24.93 -9.58
CA ALA A 115 6.10 25.76 -9.00
C ALA A 115 7.42 25.02 -8.89
N VAL A 116 8.48 25.81 -8.84
CA VAL A 116 9.81 25.39 -8.41
C VAL A 116 10.17 26.21 -7.19
N PHE A 117 10.41 25.55 -6.07
CA PHE A 117 10.85 26.15 -4.81
C PHE A 117 12.27 25.73 -4.49
N ARG A 118 13.09 26.67 -4.00
CA ARG A 118 14.41 26.43 -3.43
C ARG A 118 14.40 26.83 -1.96
N PHE A 119 14.34 25.86 -1.08
CA PHE A 119 14.34 26.08 0.36
C PHE A 119 15.76 26.07 0.91
N PRO A 120 16.09 26.96 1.86
CA PRO A 120 17.20 26.72 2.78
C PRO A 120 16.91 25.42 3.55
N ALA A 121 17.79 24.41 3.46
CA ALA A 121 17.51 23.10 4.02
C ALA A 121 17.32 23.16 5.53
N ASP A 122 18.15 23.91 6.25
CA ASP A 122 18.04 24.05 7.71
C ASP A 122 16.66 24.58 8.12
N THR A 123 16.09 25.52 7.35
CA THR A 123 14.80 26.12 7.65
C THR A 123 13.65 25.14 7.41
N VAL A 124 13.56 24.52 6.22
CA VAL A 124 12.45 23.61 5.90
C VAL A 124 12.51 22.34 6.73
N PHE A 125 13.71 21.83 7.02
CA PHE A 125 13.85 20.65 7.88
C PHE A 125 13.42 20.92 9.31
N ALA A 126 13.75 22.09 9.86
CA ALA A 126 13.31 22.50 11.20
C ALA A 126 11.80 22.80 11.27
N LYS A 127 11.22 23.45 10.24
CA LYS A 127 9.84 23.98 10.28
C LYS A 127 8.77 23.04 9.76
N THR A 128 9.11 22.16 8.83
CA THR A 128 8.16 21.19 8.24
C THR A 128 8.43 19.77 8.71
N PHE A 129 9.69 19.31 8.60
CA PHE A 129 10.00 17.91 8.89
C PHE A 129 10.34 17.63 10.36
N HIS A 130 10.61 18.66 11.15
CA HIS A 130 11.01 18.56 12.56
C HIS A 130 12.19 17.58 12.78
N GLN A 131 13.13 17.59 11.86
CA GLN A 131 14.29 16.69 11.83
C GLN A 131 15.57 17.46 11.46
N PRO A 132 16.74 16.96 11.85
CA PRO A 132 18.02 17.53 11.40
C PRO A 132 18.20 17.29 9.89
N VAL A 133 18.88 18.25 9.25
CA VAL A 133 19.21 18.12 7.80
C VAL A 133 20.18 16.96 7.60
N PRO A 134 19.85 15.99 6.71
CA PRO A 134 20.76 14.90 6.39
C PRO A 134 22.11 15.38 5.86
N PRO A 135 23.22 14.75 6.25
CA PRO A 135 24.57 15.20 5.86
C PRO A 135 24.80 15.29 4.35
N PHE A 136 24.15 14.43 3.55
CA PHE A 136 24.27 14.45 2.11
C PHE A 136 23.61 15.69 1.47
N ILE A 137 22.53 16.22 2.04
CA ILE A 137 21.87 17.46 1.60
C ILE A 137 22.78 18.66 1.91
N LYS A 138 23.40 18.70 3.10
CA LYS A 138 24.38 19.72 3.44
C LYS A 138 25.55 19.75 2.45
N ARG A 139 26.10 18.58 2.12
CA ARG A 139 27.19 18.44 1.13
C ARG A 139 26.75 18.83 -0.30
N ALA A 140 25.47 18.71 -0.62
CA ALA A 140 24.91 19.09 -1.92
C ALA A 140 24.54 20.57 -2.02
N GLY A 141 24.95 21.42 -1.07
CA GLY A 141 24.72 22.88 -1.11
C GLY A 141 23.70 23.39 -0.10
N ASN A 142 23.28 22.56 0.88
CA ASN A 142 22.36 22.91 1.97
C ASN A 142 21.04 23.55 1.53
N ARG A 143 20.54 23.17 0.36
CA ARG A 143 19.26 23.58 -0.19
C ARG A 143 18.46 22.37 -0.66
N LEU A 144 17.14 22.49 -0.55
CA LEU A 144 16.18 21.52 -1.05
C LEU A 144 15.41 22.15 -2.20
N LEU A 145 15.44 21.48 -3.35
CA LEU A 145 14.62 21.84 -4.50
C LEU A 145 13.30 21.05 -4.44
N VAL A 146 12.18 21.73 -4.55
CA VAL A 146 10.85 21.13 -4.57
C VAL A 146 10.10 21.59 -5.82
N LEU A 147 9.77 20.61 -6.67
CA LEU A 147 8.86 20.82 -7.80
C LEU A 147 7.46 20.46 -7.33
N ALA A 148 6.52 21.36 -7.46
CA ALA A 148 5.14 21.16 -7.01
C ALA A 148 4.15 21.39 -8.15
N SER A 149 3.07 20.61 -8.18
CA SER A 149 1.97 20.78 -9.14
C SER A 149 0.64 20.63 -8.38
N ALA A 150 -0.04 21.75 -8.15
CA ALA A 150 -1.32 21.82 -7.47
C ALA A 150 -2.45 21.32 -8.37
N ARG A 151 -3.37 20.55 -7.79
CA ARG A 151 -4.48 19.92 -8.52
C ARG A 151 -5.82 20.51 -8.12
N GLU A 152 -6.21 20.31 -6.89
CA GLU A 152 -7.52 20.68 -6.38
C GLU A 152 -7.40 21.34 -5.01
N LEU A 153 -8.35 22.18 -4.70
CA LEU A 153 -8.54 22.75 -3.38
C LEU A 153 -9.87 22.21 -2.84
N LEU A 154 -9.82 21.52 -1.72
CA LEU A 154 -10.96 20.81 -1.14
C LEU A 154 -11.24 21.31 0.28
N SER A 155 -12.48 21.32 0.70
CA SER A 155 -12.79 21.45 2.12
C SER A 155 -12.30 20.22 2.88
N MET A 156 -12.11 20.35 4.19
CA MET A 156 -11.82 19.20 5.06
C MET A 156 -12.92 18.12 4.99
N ALA A 157 -14.17 18.55 4.85
CA ALA A 157 -15.32 17.64 4.70
C ALA A 157 -15.24 16.85 3.39
N ASP A 158 -14.97 17.53 2.26
CA ASP A 158 -14.84 16.88 0.95
C ASP A 158 -13.65 15.94 0.92
N MET A 159 -12.53 16.32 1.55
CA MET A 159 -11.35 15.45 1.65
C MET A 159 -11.65 14.19 2.44
N THR A 160 -12.37 14.31 3.56
CA THR A 160 -12.79 13.18 4.39
C THR A 160 -13.76 12.26 3.61
N ALA A 161 -14.75 12.84 2.95
CA ALA A 161 -15.70 12.09 2.11
C ALA A 161 -14.98 11.33 0.98
N ARG A 162 -14.04 11.99 0.28
CA ARG A 162 -13.22 11.36 -0.76
C ARG A 162 -12.38 10.20 -0.24
N HIS A 163 -11.77 10.38 0.93
CA HIS A 163 -10.99 9.31 1.56
C HIS A 163 -11.87 8.09 1.90
N GLN A 164 -13.05 8.31 2.47
CA GLN A 164 -14.03 7.26 2.76
C GLN A 164 -14.50 6.55 1.47
N GLN A 165 -14.77 7.31 0.42
CA GLN A 165 -15.17 6.76 -0.87
C GLN A 165 -14.07 5.87 -1.48
N LEU A 166 -12.81 6.32 -1.46
CA LEU A 166 -11.68 5.53 -1.96
C LEU A 166 -11.46 4.25 -1.15
N GLN A 167 -11.62 4.32 0.18
CA GLN A 167 -11.57 3.15 1.03
C GLN A 167 -12.69 2.16 0.71
N ALA A 168 -13.92 2.64 0.57
CA ALA A 168 -15.06 1.81 0.22
C ALA A 168 -14.91 1.15 -1.16
N GLU A 169 -14.42 1.90 -2.15
CA GLU A 169 -14.14 1.35 -3.50
C GLU A 169 -13.03 0.29 -3.47
N SER A 170 -11.96 0.55 -2.73
CA SER A 170 -10.86 -0.41 -2.54
C SER A 170 -11.35 -1.69 -1.86
N ALA A 171 -12.14 -1.56 -0.80
CA ALA A 171 -12.75 -2.69 -0.10
C ALA A 171 -13.69 -3.49 -1.03
N ARG A 172 -14.50 -2.80 -1.85
CA ARG A 172 -15.39 -3.45 -2.82
C ARG A 172 -14.60 -4.21 -3.89
N LYS A 173 -13.55 -3.62 -4.44
CA LYS A 173 -12.67 -4.29 -5.42
C LYS A 173 -12.00 -5.53 -4.82
N ALA A 174 -11.49 -5.40 -3.59
CA ALA A 174 -10.87 -6.52 -2.87
C ALA A 174 -11.90 -7.65 -2.62
N ALA A 175 -13.12 -7.32 -2.22
CA ALA A 175 -14.18 -8.30 -2.03
C ALA A 175 -14.58 -9.01 -3.34
N GLN A 176 -14.70 -8.28 -4.45
CA GLN A 176 -14.98 -8.87 -5.76
C GLN A 176 -13.86 -9.82 -6.22
N GLN A 177 -12.61 -9.41 -6.05
CA GLN A 177 -11.45 -10.27 -6.36
C GLN A 177 -11.44 -11.53 -5.50
N ALA A 178 -11.73 -11.41 -4.20
CA ALA A 178 -11.80 -12.56 -3.30
C ALA A 178 -12.90 -13.57 -3.71
N VAL A 179 -14.07 -13.09 -4.14
CA VAL A 179 -15.15 -13.96 -4.64
C VAL A 179 -14.73 -14.67 -5.92
N GLY A 180 -14.15 -13.94 -6.90
CA GLY A 180 -13.65 -14.52 -8.14
C GLY A 180 -12.58 -15.58 -7.90
N GLN A 181 -11.62 -15.28 -6.99
CA GLN A 181 -10.57 -16.22 -6.61
C GLN A 181 -11.13 -17.46 -5.93
N SER A 182 -12.09 -17.28 -5.00
CA SER A 182 -12.75 -18.43 -4.33
C SER A 182 -13.45 -19.36 -5.33
N THR A 183 -14.06 -18.80 -6.39
CA THR A 183 -14.68 -19.59 -7.46
C THR A 183 -13.64 -20.38 -8.24
N ALA A 184 -12.53 -19.76 -8.61
CA ALA A 184 -11.42 -20.42 -9.32
C ALA A 184 -10.81 -21.55 -8.48
N ASP A 185 -10.55 -21.27 -7.20
CA ASP A 185 -9.99 -22.26 -6.26
C ASP A 185 -10.94 -23.44 -6.06
N ASN A 186 -12.24 -23.18 -5.95
CA ASN A 186 -13.24 -24.26 -5.88
C ASN A 186 -13.21 -25.13 -7.13
N ALA A 187 -13.08 -24.57 -8.32
CA ALA A 187 -12.96 -25.34 -9.56
C ALA A 187 -11.72 -26.24 -9.56
N ILE A 188 -10.57 -25.72 -9.09
CA ILE A 188 -9.33 -26.50 -8.94
C ILE A 188 -9.54 -27.67 -7.97
N ILE A 189 -10.18 -27.42 -6.82
CA ILE A 189 -10.46 -28.44 -5.80
C ILE A 189 -11.41 -29.52 -6.35
N GLN A 190 -12.49 -29.12 -7.03
CA GLN A 190 -13.45 -30.06 -7.63
C GLN A 190 -12.78 -30.94 -8.69
N ASN A 191 -11.93 -30.40 -9.52
CA ASN A 191 -11.15 -31.15 -10.51
C ASN A 191 -10.22 -32.16 -9.83
N TYR A 192 -9.54 -31.75 -8.75
CA TYR A 192 -8.72 -32.67 -7.95
C TYR A 192 -9.55 -33.82 -7.35
N LEU A 193 -10.70 -33.53 -6.77
CA LEU A 193 -11.59 -34.54 -6.16
C LEU A 193 -12.09 -35.52 -7.22
N LYS A 194 -12.52 -35.02 -8.39
CA LYS A 194 -12.97 -35.85 -9.52
C LYS A 194 -11.85 -36.78 -10.02
N LYS A 195 -10.64 -36.21 -10.23
CA LYS A 195 -9.47 -36.97 -10.72
C LYS A 195 -9.07 -38.08 -9.76
N ASN A 196 -9.17 -37.83 -8.46
CA ASN A 196 -8.78 -38.80 -7.40
C ASN A 196 -9.94 -39.67 -6.89
N LYS A 197 -11.13 -39.58 -7.51
CA LYS A 197 -12.35 -40.29 -7.09
C LYS A 197 -12.60 -40.12 -5.58
N ALA A 198 -12.38 -38.94 -5.04
CA ALA A 198 -12.45 -38.61 -3.63
C ALA A 198 -13.67 -37.75 -3.32
N THR A 199 -14.30 -37.99 -2.18
CA THR A 199 -15.40 -37.16 -1.66
C THR A 199 -14.87 -36.38 -0.47
N ALA A 200 -15.06 -35.06 -0.50
CA ALA A 200 -14.70 -34.14 0.59
C ALA A 200 -15.95 -33.57 1.24
N LYS A 201 -15.91 -33.39 2.54
CA LYS A 201 -16.84 -32.49 3.25
C LYS A 201 -16.27 -31.08 3.22
N LYS A 202 -17.14 -30.09 3.36
CA LYS A 202 -16.75 -28.67 3.38
C LYS A 202 -17.17 -28.04 4.70
N THR A 203 -16.27 -27.31 5.35
CA THR A 203 -16.60 -26.50 6.54
C THR A 203 -17.45 -25.30 6.17
N ALA A 204 -18.16 -24.71 7.13
CA ALA A 204 -18.91 -23.46 6.90
C ALA A 204 -18.03 -22.32 6.42
N GLY A 205 -16.75 -22.28 6.82
CA GLY A 205 -15.78 -21.27 6.38
C GLY A 205 -15.12 -21.54 5.02
N GLY A 206 -15.36 -22.72 4.40
CA GLY A 206 -14.92 -22.97 3.03
C GLY A 206 -13.77 -23.96 2.86
N THR A 207 -13.14 -24.45 3.93
CA THR A 207 -12.11 -25.48 3.86
C THR A 207 -12.72 -26.84 3.54
N TYR A 208 -12.12 -27.58 2.60
CA TYR A 208 -12.51 -28.95 2.31
C TYR A 208 -11.66 -29.93 3.11
N TYR A 209 -12.27 -31.02 3.59
CA TYR A 209 -11.57 -32.09 4.32
C TYR A 209 -12.03 -33.47 3.91
N ILE A 210 -11.08 -34.40 3.86
CA ILE A 210 -11.28 -35.78 3.52
C ILE A 210 -10.71 -36.61 4.67
N ILE A 211 -11.55 -37.30 5.45
CA ILE A 211 -11.08 -38.18 6.53
C ILE A 211 -10.56 -39.46 5.90
N LYS A 212 -9.27 -39.75 6.10
CA LYS A 212 -8.62 -41.00 5.65
C LYS A 212 -8.65 -42.07 6.73
N LYS A 213 -8.54 -41.67 7.99
CA LYS A 213 -8.69 -42.50 9.16
C LYS A 213 -9.46 -41.71 10.22
N LEU A 214 -10.55 -42.26 10.68
CA LEU A 214 -11.33 -41.65 11.77
C LEU A 214 -10.63 -41.93 13.10
N GLY A 215 -10.47 -40.90 13.91
CA GLY A 215 -9.98 -41.00 15.28
C GLY A 215 -11.11 -41.25 16.27
N THR A 216 -10.84 -41.07 17.55
CA THR A 216 -11.77 -41.35 18.67
C THR A 216 -12.18 -40.08 19.41
N GLY A 217 -13.30 -40.14 20.12
CA GLY A 217 -13.81 -39.05 20.95
C GLY A 217 -14.45 -37.92 20.14
N LEU A 218 -14.61 -36.78 20.78
CA LEU A 218 -15.15 -35.56 20.15
C LEU A 218 -14.03 -34.73 19.53
N PRO A 219 -14.33 -33.87 18.52
CA PRO A 219 -13.37 -32.93 18.00
C PRO A 219 -12.93 -31.87 19.03
N PRO A 220 -11.74 -31.23 18.86
CA PRO A 220 -11.28 -30.17 19.74
C PRO A 220 -12.15 -28.91 19.61
N LYS A 221 -12.25 -28.16 20.70
CA LYS A 221 -12.96 -26.89 20.77
C LYS A 221 -12.01 -25.74 20.59
N LYS A 222 -12.54 -24.58 20.12
CA LYS A 222 -11.81 -23.32 20.08
C LYS A 222 -11.17 -23.01 21.44
N GLY A 223 -9.90 -22.60 21.43
CA GLY A 223 -9.11 -22.29 22.62
C GLY A 223 -8.31 -23.49 23.17
N GLN A 224 -8.52 -24.68 22.68
CA GLN A 224 -7.69 -25.83 23.06
C GLN A 224 -6.38 -25.88 22.28
N THR A 225 -5.32 -26.35 22.92
CA THR A 225 -4.02 -26.55 22.25
C THR A 225 -4.05 -27.91 21.54
N VAL A 226 -3.89 -27.88 20.22
CA VAL A 226 -3.83 -29.08 19.36
C VAL A 226 -2.39 -29.38 18.95
N ARG A 227 -2.08 -30.67 18.72
CA ARG A 227 -0.78 -31.17 18.25
C ARG A 227 -0.98 -31.94 16.95
N VAL A 228 -0.38 -31.46 15.85
CA VAL A 228 -0.65 -31.93 14.50
C VAL A 228 0.64 -32.32 13.79
N LEU A 229 0.73 -33.53 13.26
CA LEU A 229 1.71 -33.88 12.24
C LEU A 229 1.14 -33.52 10.88
N TYR A 230 1.98 -33.01 9.98
CA TYR A 230 1.51 -32.51 8.69
C TYR A 230 2.52 -32.63 7.56
N ARG A 231 1.98 -32.58 6.35
CA ARG A 231 2.72 -32.39 5.09
C ARG A 231 1.92 -31.46 4.19
N GLY A 232 2.50 -30.31 3.86
CA GLY A 232 1.91 -29.26 3.04
C GLY A 232 2.45 -29.26 1.63
N THR A 233 1.57 -29.25 0.63
CA THR A 233 1.89 -29.18 -0.79
C THR A 233 1.01 -28.16 -1.50
N VAL A 234 1.51 -27.54 -2.58
CA VAL A 234 0.68 -26.74 -3.51
C VAL A 234 -0.15 -27.72 -4.34
N LEU A 235 -1.48 -27.60 -4.30
CA LEU A 235 -2.40 -28.60 -4.88
C LEU A 235 -2.18 -28.81 -6.39
N THR A 236 -1.90 -27.75 -7.14
CA THR A 236 -1.78 -27.78 -8.59
C THR A 236 -0.47 -28.39 -9.08
N THR A 237 0.63 -28.18 -8.35
CA THR A 237 1.97 -28.61 -8.76
C THR A 237 2.43 -29.86 -7.99
N GLY A 238 1.84 -30.14 -6.83
CA GLY A 238 2.29 -31.16 -5.91
C GLY A 238 3.60 -30.80 -5.17
N LYS A 239 4.16 -29.59 -5.40
CA LYS A 239 5.39 -29.16 -4.75
C LYS A 239 5.16 -29.07 -3.24
N GLU A 240 5.99 -29.79 -2.50
CA GLU A 240 6.02 -29.71 -1.04
C GLU A 240 6.74 -28.44 -0.62
N PHE A 241 6.09 -27.68 0.26
CA PHE A 241 6.68 -26.47 0.84
C PHE A 241 7.09 -26.66 2.30
N ASP A 242 6.33 -27.49 3.05
CA ASP A 242 6.66 -27.74 4.45
C ASP A 242 6.10 -29.10 4.93
N ALA A 243 6.75 -29.69 5.95
CA ALA A 243 6.31 -30.93 6.58
C ALA A 243 6.91 -31.08 7.98
N SER A 244 6.22 -31.75 8.91
CA SER A 244 6.75 -32.10 10.23
C SER A 244 8.06 -32.90 10.16
N ALA A 245 8.24 -33.69 9.09
CA ALA A 245 9.48 -34.43 8.84
C ALA A 245 10.73 -33.53 8.68
N LYS A 246 10.56 -32.29 8.24
CA LYS A 246 11.66 -31.30 8.15
C LYS A 246 12.02 -30.69 9.50
N HIS A 247 11.19 -30.91 10.51
CA HIS A 247 11.31 -30.34 11.86
C HIS A 247 11.44 -31.45 12.91
N GLY A 248 12.20 -32.51 12.62
CA GLY A 248 12.41 -33.63 13.55
C GLY A 248 11.22 -34.55 13.71
N ASN A 249 10.22 -34.44 12.83
CA ASN A 249 8.94 -35.20 12.93
C ASN A 249 8.16 -34.96 14.23
N GLU A 250 8.37 -33.76 14.83
CA GLU A 250 7.63 -33.36 16.03
C GLU A 250 6.26 -32.78 15.64
N PRO A 251 5.19 -33.11 16.39
CA PRO A 251 3.88 -32.52 16.16
C PRO A 251 3.87 -31.05 16.44
N PHE A 252 3.46 -30.25 15.46
CA PHE A 252 3.30 -28.80 15.60
C PHE A 252 2.13 -28.48 16.56
N ALA A 253 2.40 -27.67 17.57
CA ALA A 253 1.42 -27.29 18.58
C ALA A 253 0.93 -25.86 18.38
N PHE A 254 -0.38 -25.64 18.40
CA PHE A 254 -1.00 -24.31 18.33
C PHE A 254 -2.35 -24.28 19.04
N THR A 255 -2.83 -23.09 19.39
CA THR A 255 -4.15 -22.91 20.02
C THR A 255 -5.21 -22.71 18.95
N LEU A 256 -6.18 -23.62 18.88
CA LEU A 256 -7.21 -23.67 17.85
C LEU A 256 -8.10 -22.41 17.87
N GLY A 257 -8.33 -21.81 16.71
CA GLY A 257 -9.22 -20.67 16.52
C GLY A 257 -8.68 -19.33 17.01
N GLN A 258 -7.38 -19.21 17.28
CA GLN A 258 -6.73 -17.96 17.71
C GLN A 258 -5.94 -17.27 16.58
N GLY A 259 -6.05 -17.76 15.34
CA GLY A 259 -5.35 -17.17 14.19
C GLY A 259 -3.82 -17.32 14.24
N GLN A 260 -3.30 -18.27 14.99
CA GLN A 260 -1.87 -18.62 15.03
C GLN A 260 -1.41 -19.35 13.77
N VAL A 261 -2.37 -19.90 13.03
CA VAL A 261 -2.19 -20.62 11.77
C VAL A 261 -3.11 -20.05 10.70
N ILE A 262 -2.95 -20.49 9.45
CA ILE A 262 -3.87 -20.12 8.37
C ILE A 262 -5.31 -20.54 8.70
N ALA A 263 -6.29 -19.74 8.28
CA ALA A 263 -7.70 -19.96 8.61
C ALA A 263 -8.21 -21.36 8.18
N GLY A 264 -7.67 -21.89 7.10
CA GLY A 264 -7.98 -23.24 6.63
C GLY A 264 -7.61 -24.34 7.63
N TRP A 265 -6.54 -24.16 8.39
CA TRP A 265 -6.14 -25.07 9.46
C TRP A 265 -7.09 -24.97 10.65
N ASP A 266 -7.37 -23.76 11.15
CA ASP A 266 -8.31 -23.56 12.26
C ASP A 266 -9.66 -24.21 11.97
N GLN A 267 -10.14 -24.10 10.72
CA GLN A 267 -11.41 -24.70 10.31
C GLN A 267 -11.33 -26.22 10.12
N GLY A 268 -10.28 -26.70 9.47
CA GLY A 268 -10.16 -28.12 9.10
C GLY A 268 -9.83 -29.01 10.28
N ILE A 269 -8.90 -28.59 11.15
CA ILE A 269 -8.50 -29.37 12.35
C ILE A 269 -9.65 -29.44 13.35
N ALA A 270 -10.49 -28.40 13.46
CA ALA A 270 -11.69 -28.43 14.30
C ALA A 270 -12.71 -29.52 13.92
N MET A 271 -12.60 -30.14 12.74
CA MET A 271 -13.47 -31.20 12.26
C MET A 271 -12.91 -32.60 12.56
N LEU A 272 -11.74 -32.73 13.17
CA LEU A 272 -11.02 -33.97 13.34
C LEU A 272 -11.05 -34.43 14.81
N ASN A 273 -11.33 -35.73 15.02
CA ASN A 273 -11.20 -36.36 16.33
C ASN A 273 -9.71 -36.70 16.60
N LYS A 274 -9.33 -36.89 17.87
CA LYS A 274 -7.97 -37.33 18.25
C LYS A 274 -7.59 -38.62 17.53
N GLY A 275 -6.41 -38.64 16.92
CA GLY A 275 -5.90 -39.77 16.13
C GLY A 275 -6.43 -39.83 14.69
N SER A 276 -7.26 -38.86 14.25
CA SER A 276 -7.71 -38.81 12.86
C SER A 276 -6.56 -38.43 11.93
N LYS A 277 -6.55 -39.10 10.73
CA LYS A 277 -5.74 -38.66 9.57
C LYS A 277 -6.67 -38.13 8.50
N ALA A 278 -6.34 -36.97 7.96
CA ALA A 278 -7.17 -36.32 6.97
C ALA A 278 -6.34 -35.61 5.91
N VAL A 279 -6.98 -35.27 4.78
CA VAL A 279 -6.47 -34.35 3.79
C VAL A 279 -7.32 -33.08 3.85
N LEU A 280 -6.69 -31.94 4.05
CA LEU A 280 -7.32 -30.63 3.95
C LEU A 280 -7.00 -30.05 2.57
N LEU A 281 -8.02 -29.52 1.87
CA LEU A 281 -7.87 -28.74 0.64
C LEU A 281 -8.34 -27.33 0.96
N ILE A 282 -7.42 -26.41 0.89
CA ILE A 282 -7.60 -25.05 1.42
C ILE A 282 -7.57 -24.07 0.26
N PRO A 283 -8.71 -23.39 -0.04
CA PRO A 283 -8.72 -22.28 -1.00
C PRO A 283 -7.74 -21.18 -0.59
N SER A 284 -7.17 -20.51 -1.56
CA SER A 284 -6.09 -19.52 -1.33
C SER A 284 -6.45 -18.40 -0.34
N PRO A 285 -7.69 -17.86 -0.28
CA PRO A 285 -8.02 -16.84 0.72
C PRO A 285 -8.00 -17.35 2.18
N LEU A 286 -8.10 -18.66 2.37
CA LEU A 286 -8.00 -19.30 3.69
C LEU A 286 -6.57 -19.80 3.99
N GLY A 287 -5.65 -19.62 3.04
CA GLY A 287 -4.24 -19.91 3.14
C GLY A 287 -3.41 -18.62 3.15
N TYR A 288 -2.55 -18.44 2.13
CA TYR A 288 -1.64 -17.29 2.02
C TYR A 288 -2.12 -16.21 1.02
N GLY A 289 -3.30 -16.40 0.40
CA GLY A 289 -3.97 -15.41 -0.43
C GLY A 289 -3.15 -14.92 -1.63
N ALA A 290 -3.43 -13.68 -2.04
CA ALA A 290 -2.79 -13.04 -3.18
C ALA A 290 -1.28 -12.75 -2.99
N ARG A 291 -0.76 -12.85 -1.77
CA ARG A 291 0.67 -12.63 -1.50
C ARG A 291 1.50 -13.89 -1.71
N GLY A 292 0.90 -15.08 -1.49
CA GLY A 292 1.69 -16.31 -1.36
C GLY A 292 2.60 -16.28 -0.14
N ALA A 293 3.60 -17.17 -0.09
CA ALA A 293 4.61 -17.17 0.96
C ALA A 293 5.96 -17.69 0.44
N GLY A 294 6.99 -16.88 0.58
CA GLY A 294 8.35 -17.20 0.11
C GLY A 294 8.40 -17.56 -1.39
N ALA A 295 9.38 -18.40 -1.74
CA ALA A 295 9.55 -18.90 -3.11
C ALA A 295 8.74 -20.17 -3.40
N ASP A 296 8.14 -20.77 -2.39
CA ASP A 296 7.54 -22.11 -2.47
C ASP A 296 6.02 -22.08 -2.61
N ILE A 297 5.37 -21.01 -2.17
CA ILE A 297 3.92 -20.84 -2.22
C ILE A 297 3.58 -19.64 -3.09
N PRO A 298 3.23 -19.82 -4.37
CA PRO A 298 2.91 -18.73 -5.26
C PRO A 298 1.62 -17.99 -4.84
N PRO A 299 1.41 -16.76 -5.33
CA PRO A 299 0.15 -16.04 -5.16
C PRO A 299 -1.05 -16.90 -5.56
N ASN A 300 -2.12 -16.82 -4.75
CA ASN A 300 -3.38 -17.52 -4.98
C ASN A 300 -3.26 -19.05 -5.07
N ALA A 301 -2.29 -19.63 -4.40
CA ALA A 301 -2.11 -21.09 -4.37
C ALA A 301 -3.19 -21.78 -3.53
N VAL A 302 -3.88 -22.74 -4.12
CA VAL A 302 -4.69 -23.72 -3.37
C VAL A 302 -3.75 -24.73 -2.71
N LEU A 303 -3.93 -24.93 -1.41
CA LEU A 303 -3.05 -25.77 -0.62
C LEU A 303 -3.68 -27.12 -0.32
N ARG A 304 -2.83 -28.15 -0.25
CA ARG A 304 -3.20 -29.49 0.18
C ARG A 304 -2.33 -29.88 1.37
N PHE A 305 -2.96 -30.20 2.48
CA PHE A 305 -2.27 -30.72 3.66
C PHE A 305 -2.73 -32.13 3.96
N GLU A 306 -1.80 -33.05 4.16
CA GLU A 306 -2.03 -34.28 4.89
C GLU A 306 -1.78 -33.97 6.35
N VAL A 307 -2.73 -34.30 7.21
CA VAL A 307 -2.66 -33.97 8.63
C VAL A 307 -3.03 -35.19 9.50
N GLU A 308 -2.38 -35.28 10.63
CA GLU A 308 -2.76 -36.19 11.71
C GLU A 308 -2.93 -35.41 13.01
N LEU A 309 -4.14 -35.37 13.56
CA LEU A 309 -4.39 -34.80 14.88
C LEU A 309 -3.93 -35.81 15.96
N VAL A 310 -2.72 -35.58 16.45
CA VAL A 310 -2.09 -36.51 17.41
C VAL A 310 -2.74 -36.41 18.79
N ASP A 311 -2.94 -35.19 19.28
CA ASP A 311 -3.47 -34.92 20.61
C ASP A 311 -4.02 -33.50 20.72
N PHE A 312 -4.82 -33.24 21.78
CA PHE A 312 -5.23 -31.87 22.17
C PHE A 312 -5.60 -31.86 23.67
N LYS A 313 -5.49 -30.67 24.27
CA LYS A 313 -5.84 -30.41 25.68
C LYS A 313 -6.44 -29.02 25.87
#